data_1492ac17d5c02dc3278ac52ab23ab9f8
#
_entry.id   1492ac17d5c02dc3278ac52ab23ab9f8
#
_cell.length_a   1.000
_cell.length_b   1.000
_cell.length_c   1.000
_cell.angle_alpha   90.00
_cell.angle_beta   90.00
_cell.angle_gamma   90.00
#
_symmetry.space_group_name_H-M   'P 1'
#
loop_
_entity.id
_entity.type
_entity.pdbx_description
1 polymer ?
#
loop_
_entity_poly.entity_id
_entity_poly.type
_entity_poly.pdbx_seq_one_letter_code
_entity_poly.pdbx_strand_id
1 'polypeptide(L)'
;MKRVEVADSLRGFSLIGIFLANLLIFQFGLSGQEYISYFHLNPVNYSVGILINIIFVHSFLPIFAILFGFSMDKLYQSMKTKNIKRPKLKLFRRSLGLLTLGFLHAIFIWEGDILTSYAIAMLILIPFISFKIKFFKWVTIIGFILLSLLFIGSFFDSTNTEPSSHEKATYVSEVTQIYAHGSFHEIQNIDNKVKDPGLEMIKKDLGDSYGLLLLFSIFINFPLFTLGIYFSKSNWFEKNAKQFWSCKLFIYMIPIALIGKSIMYWSNHNNSTDGISFLSGTLLSIGIICLFKKVYQSHRQNWIMQNLKYMGKMSLTMYIMQSIIGTLIFYSYGLGLFGKDILLSVSYTHLR
;
A
#
# COMPACT_ATOMS: atom_id res chain seq x y z
N MET A 1 0.72 21.43 -20.30
CA MET A 1 1.82 20.63 -19.72
C MET A 1 1.69 19.20 -20.26
N LYS A 2 2.78 18.61 -20.78
CA LYS A 2 2.75 17.25 -21.34
C LYS A 2 2.62 16.22 -20.21
N ARG A 3 1.81 15.20 -20.38
CA ARG A 3 1.62 14.14 -19.37
C ARG A 3 2.88 13.30 -19.23
N VAL A 4 3.24 12.90 -18.01
CA VAL A 4 4.46 12.13 -17.72
C VAL A 4 4.16 10.64 -17.81
N GLU A 5 4.35 10.08 -19.01
CA GLU A 5 3.92 8.70 -19.34
C GLU A 5 4.59 7.63 -18.46
N VAL A 6 5.87 7.82 -18.08
CA VAL A 6 6.55 6.86 -17.18
C VAL A 6 5.88 6.77 -15.83
N ALA A 7 5.34 7.87 -15.29
CA ALA A 7 4.60 7.87 -14.03
C ALA A 7 3.24 7.15 -14.17
N ASP A 8 2.58 7.29 -15.33
CA ASP A 8 1.35 6.55 -15.60
C ASP A 8 1.62 5.05 -15.74
N SER A 9 2.67 4.64 -16.46
CA SER A 9 3.04 3.23 -16.60
C SER A 9 3.46 2.61 -15.26
N LEU A 10 4.22 3.36 -14.44
CA LEU A 10 4.60 2.91 -13.11
C LEU A 10 3.39 2.76 -12.18
N ARG A 11 2.38 3.64 -12.33
CA ARG A 11 1.11 3.52 -11.58
C ARG A 11 0.33 2.26 -12.00
N GLY A 12 0.28 1.93 -13.29
CA GLY A 12 -0.32 0.68 -13.77
C GLY A 12 0.41 -0.53 -13.23
N PHE A 13 1.75 -0.51 -13.22
CA PHE A 13 2.56 -1.58 -12.64
C PHE A 13 2.33 -1.72 -11.12
N SER A 14 2.23 -0.59 -10.39
CA SER A 14 1.98 -0.63 -8.94
C SER A 14 0.60 -1.20 -8.59
N LEU A 15 -0.42 -1.01 -9.44
CA LEU A 15 -1.74 -1.60 -9.24
C LEU A 15 -1.71 -3.13 -9.29
N ILE A 16 -0.92 -3.70 -10.19
CA ILE A 16 -0.75 -5.18 -10.25
C ILE A 16 -0.12 -5.67 -8.94
N GLY A 17 0.94 -5.01 -8.48
CA GLY A 17 1.59 -5.41 -7.23
C GLY A 17 0.73 -5.19 -5.99
N ILE A 18 -0.08 -4.12 -5.94
CA ILE A 18 -1.06 -3.89 -4.87
C ILE A 18 -2.12 -5.00 -4.86
N PHE A 19 -2.61 -5.39 -6.03
CA PHE A 19 -3.59 -6.48 -6.10
C PHE A 19 -3.01 -7.79 -5.59
N LEU A 20 -1.78 -8.14 -5.97
CA LEU A 20 -1.11 -9.35 -5.47
C LEU A 20 -0.88 -9.30 -3.94
N ALA A 21 -0.50 -8.13 -3.40
CA ALA A 21 -0.42 -7.96 -1.96
C ALA A 21 -1.79 -8.14 -1.27
N ASN A 22 -2.83 -7.52 -1.84
CA ASN A 22 -4.18 -7.59 -1.29
C ASN A 22 -4.83 -8.96 -1.41
N LEU A 23 -4.34 -9.85 -2.32
CA LEU A 23 -4.81 -11.24 -2.37
C LEU A 23 -4.66 -11.96 -1.04
N LEU A 24 -3.56 -11.70 -0.31
CA LEU A 24 -3.38 -12.29 1.02
C LEU A 24 -4.43 -11.77 2.01
N ILE A 25 -4.75 -10.48 1.94
CA ILE A 25 -5.79 -9.89 2.82
C ILE A 25 -7.19 -10.40 2.45
N PHE A 26 -7.51 -10.47 1.16
CA PHE A 26 -8.80 -11.02 0.70
C PHE A 26 -8.98 -12.48 1.10
N GLN A 27 -7.92 -13.27 1.06
CA GLN A 27 -7.97 -14.70 1.31
C GLN A 27 -7.87 -15.07 2.79
N PHE A 28 -7.16 -14.28 3.60
CA PHE A 28 -6.84 -14.63 4.99
C PHE A 28 -7.30 -13.57 6.01
N GLY A 29 -7.79 -12.43 5.57
CA GLY A 29 -8.14 -11.29 6.42
C GLY A 29 -6.95 -10.40 6.73
N LEU A 30 -7.21 -9.24 7.36
CA LEU A 30 -6.22 -8.18 7.58
C LEU A 30 -5.04 -8.68 8.42
N SER A 31 -5.29 -9.23 9.61
CA SER A 31 -4.24 -9.81 10.45
C SER A 31 -3.96 -11.28 10.12
N GLY A 32 -4.91 -11.99 9.50
CA GLY A 32 -4.75 -13.40 9.13
C GLY A 32 -3.62 -13.65 8.12
N GLN A 33 -3.26 -12.67 7.28
CA GLN A 33 -2.11 -12.76 6.40
C GLN A 33 -0.78 -12.95 7.16
N GLU A 34 -0.70 -12.53 8.42
CA GLU A 34 0.45 -12.74 9.30
C GLU A 34 0.41 -14.12 9.96
N TYR A 35 -0.79 -14.69 10.08
CA TYR A 35 -1.05 -16.01 10.68
C TYR A 35 -1.28 -17.11 9.63
N ILE A 36 -0.71 -16.97 8.44
CA ILE A 36 -0.92 -17.86 7.30
C ILE A 36 -0.63 -19.35 7.62
N SER A 37 0.26 -19.63 8.58
CA SER A 37 0.59 -20.99 9.03
C SER A 37 -0.58 -21.70 9.72
N TYR A 38 -1.57 -20.96 10.24
CA TYR A 38 -2.76 -21.51 10.91
C TYR A 38 -3.88 -21.89 9.92
N PHE A 39 -3.77 -21.55 8.64
CA PHE A 39 -4.77 -21.89 7.60
C PHE A 39 -4.54 -23.27 6.95
N HIS A 40 -3.60 -24.09 7.45
CA HIS A 40 -3.36 -25.46 6.99
C HIS A 40 -3.17 -25.60 5.47
N LEU A 41 -2.44 -24.68 4.86
CA LEU A 41 -2.14 -24.67 3.43
C LEU A 41 -1.16 -25.80 3.07
N ASN A 42 -1.25 -26.30 1.84
CA ASN A 42 -0.20 -27.15 1.31
C ASN A 42 1.13 -26.39 1.18
N PRO A 43 2.29 -27.11 1.17
CA PRO A 43 3.61 -26.46 1.16
C PRO A 43 3.83 -25.50 -0.02
N VAL A 44 3.21 -25.74 -1.17
CA VAL A 44 3.34 -24.90 -2.37
C VAL A 44 2.59 -23.59 -2.18
N ASN A 45 1.33 -23.62 -1.75
CA ASN A 45 0.54 -22.42 -1.49
C ASN A 45 1.12 -21.59 -0.34
N TYR A 46 1.62 -22.24 0.71
CA TYR A 46 2.34 -21.60 1.80
C TYR A 46 3.58 -20.83 1.28
N SER A 47 4.40 -21.49 0.45
CA SER A 47 5.58 -20.86 -0.15
C SER A 47 5.22 -19.68 -1.07
N VAL A 48 4.13 -19.79 -1.84
CA VAL A 48 3.61 -18.69 -2.67
C VAL A 48 3.16 -17.53 -1.80
N GLY A 49 2.49 -17.80 -0.67
CA GLY A 49 2.10 -16.76 0.30
C GLY A 49 3.30 -16.00 0.84
N ILE A 50 4.36 -16.72 1.24
CA ILE A 50 5.62 -16.10 1.69
C ILE A 50 6.25 -15.25 0.59
N LEU A 51 6.31 -15.74 -0.65
CA LEU A 51 6.87 -14.99 -1.78
C LEU A 51 6.07 -13.73 -2.07
N ILE A 52 4.73 -13.81 -2.03
CA ILE A 52 3.87 -12.63 -2.19
C ILE A 52 4.14 -11.61 -1.07
N ASN A 53 4.25 -12.06 0.17
CA ASN A 53 4.56 -11.18 1.30
C ASN A 53 5.92 -10.50 1.13
N ILE A 54 6.99 -11.25 0.85
CA ILE A 54 8.34 -10.69 0.69
C ILE A 54 8.41 -9.68 -0.47
N ILE A 55 7.76 -9.95 -1.60
CA ILE A 55 7.91 -9.12 -2.79
C ILE A 55 6.91 -7.96 -2.80
N PHE A 56 5.63 -8.20 -2.46
CA PHE A 56 4.55 -7.26 -2.76
C PHE A 56 4.02 -6.52 -1.54
N VAL A 57 3.83 -7.18 -0.39
CA VAL A 57 3.32 -6.53 0.83
C VAL A 57 4.29 -5.43 1.27
N HIS A 58 3.79 -4.28 1.71
CA HIS A 58 4.56 -3.08 2.10
C HIS A 58 5.48 -2.49 1.02
N SER A 59 5.50 -3.03 -0.21
CA SER A 59 6.41 -2.57 -1.26
C SER A 59 5.71 -1.79 -2.38
N PHE A 60 4.51 -2.18 -2.78
CA PHE A 60 3.82 -1.56 -3.92
C PHE A 60 2.89 -0.42 -3.51
N LEU A 61 2.30 -0.48 -2.33
CA LEU A 61 1.50 0.61 -1.78
C LEU A 61 2.32 1.91 -1.63
N PRO A 62 3.57 1.90 -1.12
CA PRO A 62 4.42 3.08 -1.11
C PRO A 62 4.70 3.68 -2.49
N ILE A 63 4.87 2.86 -3.53
CA ILE A 63 5.01 3.34 -4.91
C ILE A 63 3.77 4.16 -5.30
N PHE A 64 2.59 3.63 -5.00
CA PHE A 64 1.32 4.29 -5.31
C PHE A 64 1.15 5.60 -4.54
N ALA A 65 1.53 5.64 -3.26
CA ALA A 65 1.52 6.84 -2.42
C ALA A 65 2.44 7.95 -2.98
N ILE A 66 3.67 7.59 -3.38
CA ILE A 66 4.62 8.51 -4.03
C ILE A 66 4.02 9.07 -5.33
N LEU A 67 3.43 8.21 -6.17
CA LEU A 67 2.81 8.63 -7.44
C LEU A 67 1.55 9.46 -7.23
N PHE A 68 0.86 9.28 -6.12
CA PHE A 68 -0.29 10.11 -5.74
C PHE A 68 0.15 11.54 -5.42
N GLY A 69 1.16 11.71 -4.55
CA GLY A 69 1.76 13.01 -4.25
C GLY A 69 2.34 13.71 -5.49
N PHE A 70 3.04 12.94 -6.35
CA PHE A 70 3.53 13.41 -7.64
C PHE A 70 2.39 13.97 -8.51
N SER A 71 1.29 13.25 -8.62
CA SER A 71 0.17 13.59 -9.47
C SER A 71 -0.61 14.80 -8.95
N MET A 72 -0.72 14.92 -7.64
CA MET A 72 -1.34 16.05 -6.98
C MET A 72 -0.60 17.36 -7.33
N ASP A 73 0.74 17.38 -7.24
CA ASP A 73 1.52 18.56 -7.59
C ASP A 73 1.51 18.84 -9.12
N LYS A 74 1.63 17.83 -9.99
CA LYS A 74 1.51 18.00 -11.44
C LYS A 74 0.14 18.55 -11.84
N LEU A 75 -0.92 18.12 -11.20
CA LEU A 75 -2.26 18.65 -11.41
C LEU A 75 -2.34 20.13 -10.99
N TYR A 76 -1.79 20.46 -9.80
CA TYR A 76 -1.71 21.85 -9.33
C TYR A 76 -0.93 22.74 -10.30
N GLN A 77 0.25 22.31 -10.74
CA GLN A 77 1.07 23.03 -11.72
C GLN A 77 0.34 23.21 -13.05
N SER A 78 -0.35 22.16 -13.55
CA SER A 78 -1.13 22.23 -14.77
C SER A 78 -2.30 23.23 -14.68
N MET A 79 -2.96 23.31 -13.52
CA MET A 79 -4.01 24.31 -13.30
C MET A 79 -3.45 25.73 -13.25
N LYS A 80 -2.24 25.92 -12.69
CA LYS A 80 -1.56 27.23 -12.69
C LYS A 80 -1.16 27.66 -14.11
N THR A 81 -0.57 26.78 -14.90
CA THR A 81 -0.16 27.13 -16.28
C THR A 81 -1.35 27.42 -17.21
N LYS A 82 -2.52 26.86 -16.89
CA LYS A 82 -3.78 27.15 -17.61
C LYS A 82 -4.54 28.34 -17.04
N ASN A 83 -3.95 29.08 -16.12
CA ASN A 83 -4.57 30.24 -15.45
C ASN A 83 -5.96 29.93 -14.83
N ILE A 84 -6.13 28.70 -14.34
CA ILE A 84 -7.40 28.30 -13.71
C ILE A 84 -7.57 29.04 -12.38
N LYS A 85 -8.70 29.70 -12.21
CA LYS A 85 -9.06 30.41 -10.98
C LYS A 85 -9.16 29.43 -9.81
N ARG A 86 -8.56 29.79 -8.65
CA ARG A 86 -8.62 29.06 -7.37
C ARG A 86 -8.18 27.57 -7.48
N PRO A 87 -6.95 27.27 -7.92
CA PRO A 87 -6.52 25.88 -8.14
C PRO A 87 -6.52 25.03 -6.85
N LYS A 88 -6.22 25.63 -5.68
CA LYS A 88 -6.29 24.93 -4.37
C LYS A 88 -7.73 24.50 -4.03
N LEU A 89 -8.74 25.35 -4.31
CA LEU A 89 -10.13 25.00 -4.09
C LEU A 89 -10.59 23.82 -5.01
N LYS A 90 -10.08 23.77 -6.24
CA LYS A 90 -10.36 22.63 -7.12
C LYS A 90 -9.73 21.33 -6.62
N LEU A 91 -8.50 21.41 -6.07
CA LEU A 91 -7.90 20.26 -5.40
C LEU A 91 -8.71 19.84 -4.18
N PHE A 92 -9.16 20.80 -3.36
CA PHE A 92 -9.98 20.53 -2.19
C PHE A 92 -11.29 19.79 -2.55
N ARG A 93 -12.03 20.27 -3.55
CA ARG A 93 -13.25 19.60 -4.04
C ARG A 93 -12.96 18.19 -4.54
N ARG A 94 -11.84 17.99 -5.25
CA ARG A 94 -11.40 16.68 -5.71
C ARG A 94 -11.07 15.73 -4.55
N SER A 95 -10.43 16.25 -3.51
CA SER A 95 -10.11 15.50 -2.30
C SER A 95 -11.39 15.11 -1.54
N LEU A 96 -12.38 15.99 -1.44
CA LEU A 96 -13.69 15.65 -0.86
C LEU A 96 -14.40 14.55 -1.66
N GLY A 97 -14.39 14.63 -3.00
CA GLY A 97 -14.95 13.56 -3.83
C GLY A 97 -14.24 12.24 -3.65
N LEU A 98 -12.91 12.25 -3.49
CA LEU A 98 -12.14 11.03 -3.21
C LEU A 98 -12.45 10.50 -1.79
N LEU A 99 -12.61 11.39 -0.81
CA LEU A 99 -12.99 11.03 0.56
C LEU A 99 -14.35 10.35 0.60
N THR A 100 -15.36 10.94 -0.06
CA THR A 100 -16.70 10.34 -0.15
C THR A 100 -16.64 8.96 -0.82
N LEU A 101 -15.88 8.84 -1.90
CA LEU A 101 -15.72 7.55 -2.59
C LEU A 101 -15.01 6.52 -1.71
N GLY A 102 -13.98 6.93 -0.94
CA GLY A 102 -13.29 6.07 0.02
C GLY A 102 -14.22 5.57 1.12
N PHE A 103 -15.05 6.44 1.70
CA PHE A 103 -16.06 6.03 2.68
C PHE A 103 -17.05 5.03 2.10
N LEU A 104 -17.56 5.28 0.88
CA LEU A 104 -18.48 4.35 0.23
C LEU A 104 -17.79 3.01 -0.07
N HIS A 105 -16.52 3.04 -0.48
CA HIS A 105 -15.75 1.84 -0.73
C HIS A 105 -15.51 1.04 0.57
N ALA A 106 -15.11 1.71 1.65
CA ALA A 106 -14.88 1.07 2.95
C ALA A 106 -16.16 0.43 3.51
N ILE A 107 -17.30 1.11 3.41
CA ILE A 107 -18.56 0.64 3.98
C ILE A 107 -19.22 -0.46 3.11
N PHE A 108 -19.21 -0.35 1.79
CA PHE A 108 -19.99 -1.23 0.92
C PHE A 108 -19.20 -2.28 0.17
N ILE A 109 -17.87 -2.13 0.05
CA ILE A 109 -17.06 -3.04 -0.75
C ILE A 109 -16.04 -3.77 0.12
N TRP A 110 -15.15 -3.01 0.78
CA TRP A 110 -14.05 -3.62 1.52
C TRP A 110 -13.41 -2.66 2.53
N GLU A 111 -13.24 -3.13 3.75
CA GLU A 111 -12.67 -2.37 4.88
C GLU A 111 -11.21 -1.90 4.65
N GLY A 112 -10.42 -2.64 3.86
CA GLY A 112 -9.04 -2.29 3.52
C GLY A 112 -8.90 -1.08 2.59
N ASP A 113 -9.71 -0.01 2.79
CA ASP A 113 -9.70 1.19 1.94
C ASP A 113 -8.47 2.06 2.16
N ILE A 114 -7.79 2.41 1.06
CA ILE A 114 -6.69 3.36 1.04
C ILE A 114 -7.10 4.76 0.56
N LEU A 115 -8.28 4.90 -0.08
CA LEU A 115 -8.69 6.16 -0.69
C LEU A 115 -8.99 7.23 0.36
N THR A 116 -9.57 6.82 1.49
CA THR A 116 -9.89 7.70 2.63
C THR A 116 -8.61 8.32 3.20
N SER A 117 -7.60 7.51 3.51
CA SER A 117 -6.32 8.01 4.02
C SER A 117 -5.60 8.91 3.01
N TYR A 118 -5.66 8.57 1.71
CA TYR A 118 -5.08 9.38 0.63
C TYR A 118 -5.81 10.72 0.45
N ALA A 119 -7.14 10.71 0.57
CA ALA A 119 -7.93 11.95 0.50
C ALA A 119 -7.61 12.90 1.65
N ILE A 120 -7.47 12.38 2.88
CA ILE A 120 -7.11 13.18 4.04
C ILE A 120 -5.67 13.71 3.93
N ALA A 121 -4.72 12.87 3.51
CA ALA A 121 -3.35 13.31 3.24
C ALA A 121 -3.32 14.43 2.19
N MET A 122 -4.14 14.34 1.15
CA MET A 122 -4.28 15.40 0.15
C MET A 122 -4.84 16.68 0.76
N LEU A 123 -5.87 16.62 1.62
CA LEU A 123 -6.42 17.78 2.34
C LEU A 123 -5.35 18.48 3.16
N ILE A 124 -4.55 17.73 3.92
CA ILE A 124 -3.44 18.25 4.74
C ILE A 124 -2.37 18.93 3.88
N LEU A 125 -2.07 18.39 2.68
CA LEU A 125 -1.01 18.89 1.82
C LEU A 125 -1.43 20.09 0.94
N ILE A 126 -2.73 20.33 0.70
CA ILE A 126 -3.23 21.42 -0.16
C ILE A 126 -2.73 22.80 0.27
N PRO A 127 -2.73 23.20 1.55
CA PRO A 127 -2.19 24.50 1.96
C PRO A 127 -0.75 24.72 1.54
N PHE A 128 0.07 23.68 1.64
CA PHE A 128 1.51 23.69 1.44
C PHE A 128 1.95 23.46 -0.01
N ILE A 129 1.06 23.01 -0.93
CA ILE A 129 1.39 22.58 -2.30
C ILE A 129 2.14 23.68 -3.09
N SER A 130 1.94 24.95 -2.77
CA SER A 130 2.62 26.08 -3.40
C SER A 130 4.05 26.33 -2.89
N PHE A 131 4.48 25.65 -1.83
CA PHE A 131 5.78 25.88 -1.22
C PHE A 131 6.92 25.42 -2.13
N LYS A 132 8.13 25.94 -1.85
CA LYS A 132 9.33 25.65 -2.63
C LYS A 132 9.76 24.19 -2.48
N ILE A 133 10.51 23.68 -3.46
CA ILE A 133 11.03 22.29 -3.47
C ILE A 133 11.86 21.96 -2.22
N LYS A 134 12.59 22.92 -1.65
CA LYS A 134 13.39 22.73 -0.43
C LYS A 134 12.53 22.33 0.77
N PHE A 135 11.31 22.88 0.89
CA PHE A 135 10.35 22.52 1.95
C PHE A 135 10.01 21.03 1.87
N PHE A 136 9.59 20.54 0.71
CA PHE A 136 9.22 19.14 0.55
C PHE A 136 10.41 18.18 0.72
N LYS A 137 11.61 18.60 0.30
CA LYS A 137 12.84 17.83 0.56
C LYS A 137 13.05 17.60 2.06
N TRP A 138 12.98 18.67 2.86
CA TRP A 138 13.23 18.56 4.30
C TRP A 138 12.10 17.86 5.04
N VAL A 139 10.85 18.10 4.69
CA VAL A 139 9.70 17.39 5.27
C VAL A 139 9.80 15.88 4.99
N THR A 140 10.19 15.50 3.79
CA THR A 140 10.41 14.09 3.42
C THR A 140 11.53 13.47 4.25
N ILE A 141 12.69 14.13 4.34
CA ILE A 141 13.84 13.62 5.10
C ILE A 141 13.49 13.47 6.58
N ILE A 142 12.92 14.51 7.19
CA ILE A 142 12.51 14.49 8.61
C ILE A 142 11.47 13.41 8.83
N GLY A 143 10.48 13.28 7.95
CA GLY A 143 9.45 12.25 8.04
C GLY A 143 10.03 10.83 8.00
N PHE A 144 10.97 10.53 7.10
CA PHE A 144 11.63 9.23 7.07
C PHE A 144 12.52 8.99 8.30
N ILE A 145 13.20 10.01 8.81
CA ILE A 145 13.97 9.89 10.06
C ILE A 145 13.04 9.55 11.23
N LEU A 146 11.91 10.27 11.37
CA LEU A 146 10.94 10.02 12.44
C LEU A 146 10.34 8.61 12.34
N LEU A 147 9.98 8.15 11.13
CA LEU A 147 9.51 6.79 10.92
C LEU A 147 10.57 5.75 11.27
N SER A 148 11.83 5.97 10.87
CA SER A 148 12.91 5.06 11.19
C SER A 148 13.15 5.00 12.70
N LEU A 149 13.09 6.13 13.40
CA LEU A 149 13.21 6.17 14.86
C LEU A 149 12.05 5.47 15.56
N LEU A 150 10.81 5.63 15.05
CA LEU A 150 9.64 4.93 15.58
C LEU A 150 9.82 3.41 15.49
N PHE A 151 10.18 2.89 14.30
CA PHE A 151 10.37 1.46 14.09
C PHE A 151 11.63 0.91 14.78
N ILE A 152 12.70 1.69 14.94
CA ILE A 152 13.86 1.30 15.75
C ILE A 152 13.47 1.28 17.23
N GLY A 153 12.63 2.22 17.67
CA GLY A 153 12.12 2.24 19.04
C GLY A 153 11.38 0.96 19.43
N SER A 154 10.62 0.36 18.50
CA SER A 154 9.92 -0.91 18.76
C SER A 154 10.84 -2.09 19.07
N PHE A 155 12.13 -2.03 18.73
CA PHE A 155 13.12 -3.06 19.14
C PHE A 155 13.44 -3.04 20.63
N PHE A 156 13.27 -1.89 21.27
CA PHE A 156 13.59 -1.72 22.69
C PHE A 156 12.36 -1.89 23.57
N ASP A 157 11.18 -2.06 22.95
CA ASP A 157 9.94 -2.26 23.68
C ASP A 157 9.76 -3.75 24.00
N SER A 158 10.10 -4.11 25.23
CA SER A 158 9.95 -5.47 25.78
C SER A 158 8.54 -5.76 26.32
N THR A 159 7.61 -4.81 26.26
CA THR A 159 6.26 -4.94 26.85
C THR A 159 5.23 -5.61 25.92
N ASN A 160 5.56 -5.78 24.64
CA ASN A 160 4.66 -6.35 23.66
C ASN A 160 4.68 -7.88 23.71
N THR A 161 3.73 -8.45 24.43
CA THR A 161 3.43 -9.88 24.38
C THR A 161 2.73 -10.20 23.08
N GLU A 162 3.38 -10.99 22.21
CA GLU A 162 2.71 -11.55 21.03
C GLU A 162 1.43 -12.29 21.42
N PRO A 163 0.37 -12.26 20.58
CA PRO A 163 -0.80 -13.06 20.77
C PRO A 163 -0.42 -14.54 20.93
N SER A 164 -1.05 -15.22 21.88
CA SER A 164 -0.81 -16.63 22.11
C SER A 164 -1.20 -17.48 20.89
N SER A 165 -0.62 -18.66 20.75
CA SER A 165 -0.99 -19.59 19.66
C SER A 165 -2.48 -19.92 19.68
N HIS A 166 -3.09 -19.94 20.87
CA HIS A 166 -4.52 -20.16 21.02
C HIS A 166 -5.35 -18.99 20.47
N GLU A 167 -4.98 -17.74 20.79
CA GLU A 167 -5.65 -16.54 20.27
C GLU A 167 -5.56 -16.46 18.75
N LYS A 168 -4.37 -16.71 18.17
CA LYS A 168 -4.16 -16.77 16.71
C LYS A 168 -5.05 -17.85 16.06
N ALA A 169 -5.09 -19.05 16.62
CA ALA A 169 -5.93 -20.16 16.10
C ALA A 169 -7.42 -19.86 16.21
N THR A 170 -7.86 -19.29 17.33
CA THR A 170 -9.26 -18.89 17.55
C THR A 170 -9.68 -17.83 16.53
N TYR A 171 -8.87 -16.77 16.38
CA TYR A 171 -9.11 -15.73 15.38
C TYR A 171 -9.24 -16.31 13.96
N VAL A 172 -8.29 -17.15 13.54
CA VAL A 172 -8.33 -17.77 12.20
C VAL A 172 -9.59 -18.60 11.99
N SER A 173 -10.01 -19.35 12.99
CA SER A 173 -11.25 -20.15 12.95
C SER A 173 -12.50 -19.27 12.81
N GLU A 174 -12.63 -18.24 13.64
CA GLU A 174 -13.80 -17.34 13.67
C GLU A 174 -13.87 -16.49 12.40
N VAL A 175 -12.77 -15.90 11.97
CA VAL A 175 -12.70 -15.07 10.76
C VAL A 175 -13.01 -15.90 9.51
N THR A 176 -12.51 -17.14 9.45
CA THR A 176 -12.81 -18.05 8.34
C THR A 176 -14.28 -18.40 8.28
N GLN A 177 -14.91 -18.69 9.42
CA GLN A 177 -16.34 -18.99 9.47
C GLN A 177 -17.19 -17.83 8.96
N ILE A 178 -16.88 -16.60 9.36
CA ILE A 178 -17.66 -15.42 8.96
C ILE A 178 -17.43 -15.09 7.49
N TYR A 179 -16.19 -15.01 7.02
CA TYR A 179 -15.94 -14.65 5.63
C TYR A 179 -16.33 -15.74 4.61
N ALA A 180 -16.18 -17.03 4.96
CA ALA A 180 -16.52 -18.12 4.06
C ALA A 180 -18.00 -18.49 4.07
N HIS A 181 -18.74 -18.26 5.16
CA HIS A 181 -20.09 -18.77 5.35
C HIS A 181 -21.08 -17.76 5.92
N GLY A 182 -20.62 -16.62 6.45
CA GLY A 182 -21.47 -15.60 7.05
C GLY A 182 -22.27 -14.80 6.01
N SER A 183 -23.28 -14.09 6.46
CA SER A 183 -24.03 -13.14 5.65
C SER A 183 -23.20 -11.87 5.38
N PHE A 184 -23.59 -11.09 4.36
CA PHE A 184 -22.98 -9.79 4.08
C PHE A 184 -22.98 -8.87 5.33
N HIS A 185 -24.09 -8.86 6.11
CA HIS A 185 -24.19 -8.06 7.32
C HIS A 185 -23.22 -8.54 8.42
N GLU A 186 -22.96 -9.83 8.52
CA GLU A 186 -21.99 -10.37 9.49
C GLU A 186 -20.55 -10.00 9.11
N ILE A 187 -20.22 -10.05 7.82
CA ILE A 187 -18.93 -9.62 7.31
C ILE A 187 -18.71 -8.14 7.58
N GLN A 188 -19.72 -7.29 7.33
CA GLN A 188 -19.64 -5.84 7.56
C GLN A 188 -19.51 -5.46 9.04
N ASN A 189 -19.89 -6.33 9.95
CA ASN A 189 -19.82 -6.12 11.40
C ASN A 189 -18.84 -7.08 12.08
N ILE A 190 -17.83 -7.55 11.37
CA ILE A 190 -16.87 -8.55 11.86
C ILE A 190 -16.12 -8.07 13.11
N ASP A 191 -15.74 -6.80 13.16
CA ASP A 191 -15.03 -6.20 14.30
C ASP A 191 -15.80 -6.26 15.61
N ASN A 192 -17.14 -6.39 15.56
CA ASN A 192 -17.98 -6.55 16.73
C ASN A 192 -18.12 -8.02 17.19
N LYS A 193 -17.73 -8.96 16.32
CA LYS A 193 -17.91 -10.41 16.55
C LYS A 193 -16.58 -11.13 16.79
N VAL A 194 -15.54 -10.72 16.11
CA VAL A 194 -14.21 -11.35 16.17
C VAL A 194 -13.21 -10.35 16.71
N LYS A 195 -12.49 -10.75 17.73
CA LYS A 195 -11.37 -9.96 18.26
C LYS A 195 -10.14 -10.21 17.40
N ASP A 196 -9.74 -9.22 16.64
CA ASP A 196 -8.51 -9.27 15.86
C ASP A 196 -7.30 -9.02 16.77
N PRO A 197 -6.42 -10.02 17.01
CA PRO A 197 -5.31 -9.87 17.94
C PRO A 197 -4.32 -8.78 17.52
N GLY A 198 -4.10 -8.57 16.22
CA GLY A 198 -3.22 -7.52 15.71
C GLY A 198 -3.81 -6.13 15.94
N LEU A 199 -5.11 -5.94 15.68
CA LEU A 199 -5.80 -4.68 15.97
C LEU A 199 -5.87 -4.39 17.48
N GLU A 200 -6.08 -5.40 18.33
CA GLU A 200 -6.10 -5.22 19.78
C GLU A 200 -4.74 -4.75 20.33
N MET A 201 -3.65 -5.25 19.77
CA MET A 201 -2.31 -4.74 20.12
C MET A 201 -2.16 -3.26 19.76
N ILE A 202 -2.54 -2.88 18.55
CA ILE A 202 -2.47 -1.48 18.10
C ILE A 202 -3.38 -0.58 18.94
N LYS A 203 -4.59 -1.05 19.28
CA LYS A 203 -5.52 -0.32 20.15
C LYS A 203 -4.97 -0.15 21.57
N LYS A 204 -4.28 -1.15 22.10
CA LYS A 204 -3.62 -1.05 23.42
C LYS A 204 -2.59 0.09 23.47
N ASP A 205 -1.85 0.29 22.38
CA ASP A 205 -0.81 1.32 22.29
C ASP A 205 -1.38 2.70 21.92
N LEU A 206 -2.34 2.77 21.02
CA LEU A 206 -2.91 4.01 20.48
C LEU A 206 -4.28 4.38 21.05
N GLY A 207 -4.92 3.49 21.81
CA GLY A 207 -6.29 3.65 22.29
C GLY A 207 -7.36 3.23 21.26
N ASP A 208 -8.60 3.02 21.72
CA ASP A 208 -9.73 2.48 20.94
C ASP A 208 -10.30 3.45 19.87
N SER A 209 -9.61 4.52 19.57
CA SER A 209 -10.12 5.53 18.63
C SER A 209 -9.74 5.19 17.19
N TYR A 210 -10.71 4.83 16.36
CA TYR A 210 -10.52 4.70 14.91
C TYR A 210 -9.88 5.95 14.27
N GLY A 211 -10.13 7.14 14.85
CA GLY A 211 -9.51 8.37 14.41
C GLY A 211 -7.99 8.37 14.61
N LEU A 212 -7.49 7.79 15.68
CA LEU A 212 -6.05 7.67 15.93
C LEU A 212 -5.39 6.66 15.00
N LEU A 213 -6.03 5.52 14.73
CA LEU A 213 -5.55 4.54 13.74
C LEU A 213 -5.44 5.16 12.34
N LEU A 214 -6.45 5.93 11.94
CA LEU A 214 -6.44 6.65 10.67
C LEU A 214 -5.31 7.69 10.63
N LEU A 215 -5.12 8.48 11.69
CA LEU A 215 -4.04 9.46 11.79
C LEU A 215 -2.66 8.78 11.74
N PHE A 216 -2.51 7.63 12.36
CA PHE A 216 -1.29 6.84 12.31
C PHE A 216 -1.00 6.34 10.89
N SER A 217 -2.01 5.81 10.19
CA SER A 217 -1.90 5.42 8.78
C SER A 217 -1.47 6.59 7.88
N ILE A 218 -2.03 7.78 8.12
CA ILE A 218 -1.63 8.99 7.38
C ILE A 218 -0.20 9.37 7.72
N PHE A 219 0.21 9.33 8.98
CA PHE A 219 1.55 9.68 9.44
C PHE A 219 2.61 8.78 8.78
N ILE A 220 2.38 7.46 8.73
CA ILE A 220 3.26 6.51 8.06
C ILE A 220 3.43 6.81 6.56
N ASN A 221 2.34 7.16 5.88
CA ASN A 221 2.36 7.41 4.44
C ASN A 221 2.78 8.85 4.07
N PHE A 222 2.77 9.79 5.02
CA PHE A 222 3.02 11.22 4.75
C PHE A 222 4.37 11.52 4.09
N PRO A 223 5.51 10.92 4.51
CA PRO A 223 6.80 11.10 3.85
C PRO A 223 6.80 10.63 2.39
N LEU A 224 6.02 9.59 2.06
CA LEU A 224 5.88 9.06 0.71
C LEU A 224 5.15 10.05 -0.20
N PHE A 225 4.06 10.65 0.28
CA PHE A 225 3.35 11.70 -0.47
C PHE A 225 4.24 12.92 -0.72
N THR A 226 4.98 13.38 0.31
CA THR A 226 5.87 14.53 0.19
C THR A 226 7.07 14.24 -0.72
N LEU A 227 7.59 13.01 -0.72
CA LEU A 227 8.59 12.52 -1.69
C LEU A 227 8.04 12.60 -3.12
N GLY A 228 6.79 12.22 -3.34
CA GLY A 228 6.12 12.33 -4.64
C GLY A 228 6.04 13.78 -5.12
N ILE A 229 5.66 14.71 -4.25
CA ILE A 229 5.63 16.16 -4.56
C ILE A 229 7.05 16.66 -4.87
N TYR A 230 8.04 16.23 -4.10
CA TYR A 230 9.45 16.54 -4.37
C TYR A 230 9.90 16.03 -5.75
N PHE A 231 9.54 14.80 -6.13
CA PHE A 231 9.82 14.25 -7.47
C PHE A 231 9.15 15.06 -8.59
N SER A 232 7.94 15.55 -8.37
CA SER A 232 7.25 16.42 -9.31
C SER A 232 7.97 17.76 -9.48
N LYS A 233 8.27 18.47 -8.40
CA LYS A 233 8.93 19.77 -8.41
C LYS A 233 10.37 19.72 -8.91
N SER A 234 11.06 18.59 -8.74
CA SER A 234 12.42 18.37 -9.24
C SER A 234 12.45 17.88 -10.69
N ASN A 235 11.29 17.61 -11.31
CA ASN A 235 11.15 16.94 -12.61
C ASN A 235 11.90 15.61 -12.68
N TRP A 236 11.89 14.86 -11.57
CA TRP A 236 12.71 13.65 -11.42
C TRP A 236 12.39 12.59 -12.49
N PHE A 237 11.14 12.36 -12.83
CA PHE A 237 10.73 11.39 -13.85
C PHE A 237 11.07 11.82 -15.29
N GLU A 238 11.23 13.12 -15.53
CA GLU A 238 11.49 13.71 -16.84
C GLU A 238 13.00 13.78 -17.15
N LYS A 239 13.85 13.87 -16.12
CA LYS A 239 15.31 13.92 -16.25
C LYS A 239 15.90 12.59 -16.68
N ASN A 240 16.89 12.63 -17.57
CA ASN A 240 17.63 11.44 -17.98
C ASN A 240 18.29 10.75 -16.77
N ALA A 241 18.24 9.41 -16.75
CA ALA A 241 18.79 8.61 -15.67
C ALA A 241 20.31 8.83 -15.43
N LYS A 242 21.04 9.30 -16.44
CA LYS A 242 22.49 9.61 -16.35
C LYS A 242 22.80 10.80 -15.43
N GLN A 243 21.87 11.74 -15.22
CA GLN A 243 22.07 12.94 -14.39
C GLN A 243 21.74 12.74 -12.90
N PHE A 244 21.17 11.61 -12.55
CA PHE A 244 20.85 11.31 -11.16
C PHE A 244 21.71 10.14 -10.72
N TRP A 245 22.60 10.37 -9.74
CA TRP A 245 23.52 9.39 -9.14
C TRP A 245 22.85 8.11 -8.63
N SER A 246 21.54 8.02 -8.74
CA SER A 246 20.71 7.04 -8.10
C SER A 246 20.31 5.82 -8.95
N CYS A 247 20.47 5.84 -10.29
CA CYS A 247 19.96 4.69 -11.05
C CYS A 247 20.79 3.41 -10.91
N LYS A 248 21.97 3.48 -10.29
CA LYS A 248 22.73 2.28 -9.93
C LYS A 248 22.43 1.81 -8.51
N LEU A 249 21.87 2.68 -7.65
CA LEU A 249 21.53 2.34 -6.27
C LEU A 249 20.48 1.24 -6.16
N PHE A 250 19.58 1.09 -7.13
CA PHE A 250 18.59 0.00 -7.10
C PHE A 250 19.24 -1.38 -7.05
N ILE A 251 20.46 -1.53 -7.61
CA ILE A 251 21.23 -2.78 -7.61
C ILE A 251 21.52 -3.23 -6.17
N TYR A 252 21.74 -2.29 -5.26
CA TYR A 252 21.98 -2.57 -3.83
C TYR A 252 20.69 -2.50 -3.00
N MET A 253 19.81 -1.54 -3.30
CA MET A 253 18.58 -1.33 -2.54
C MET A 253 17.63 -2.53 -2.61
N ILE A 254 17.46 -3.13 -3.80
CA ILE A 254 16.55 -4.27 -3.97
C ILE A 254 17.02 -5.50 -3.19
N PRO A 255 18.27 -6.00 -3.33
CA PRO A 255 18.74 -7.15 -2.55
C PRO A 255 18.70 -6.91 -1.03
N ILE A 256 19.16 -5.73 -0.58
CA ILE A 256 19.15 -5.38 0.85
C ILE A 256 17.71 -5.39 1.39
N ALA A 257 16.78 -4.81 0.64
CA ALA A 257 15.38 -4.78 1.03
C ALA A 257 14.74 -6.17 1.07
N LEU A 258 15.04 -7.03 0.10
CA LEU A 258 14.54 -8.41 0.07
C LEU A 258 15.10 -9.23 1.25
N ILE A 259 16.38 -9.07 1.58
CA ILE A 259 16.98 -9.71 2.76
C ILE A 259 16.28 -9.20 4.02
N GLY A 260 16.10 -7.89 4.18
CA GLY A 260 15.42 -7.31 5.33
C GLY A 260 13.99 -7.82 5.50
N LYS A 261 13.23 -7.98 4.41
CA LYS A 261 11.88 -8.54 4.45
C LYS A 261 11.87 -10.05 4.74
N SER A 262 12.93 -10.76 4.41
CA SER A 262 13.03 -12.20 4.68
C SER A 262 13.34 -12.51 6.15
N ILE A 263 13.87 -11.54 6.91
CA ILE A 263 14.27 -11.72 8.31
C ILE A 263 13.09 -12.23 9.17
N MET A 264 11.87 -11.73 8.93
CA MET A 264 10.67 -12.16 9.67
C MET A 264 10.39 -13.68 9.57
N TYR A 265 10.88 -14.36 8.53
CA TYR A 265 10.69 -15.80 8.32
C TYR A 265 11.84 -16.64 8.89
N TRP A 266 12.96 -16.05 9.25
CA TRP A 266 14.14 -16.72 9.79
C TRP A 266 14.29 -16.49 11.32
N SER A 267 13.70 -15.42 11.83
CA SER A 267 13.62 -15.13 13.25
C SER A 267 12.20 -15.38 13.76
N ASN A 268 12.03 -15.56 15.06
CA ASN A 268 10.69 -15.56 15.64
C ASN A 268 10.00 -14.24 15.31
N HIS A 269 8.78 -14.36 14.78
CA HIS A 269 7.96 -13.21 14.41
C HIS A 269 7.66 -12.37 15.64
N ASN A 270 8.03 -11.09 15.62
CA ASN A 270 7.75 -10.14 16.69
C ASN A 270 7.61 -8.72 16.11
N ASN A 271 7.13 -7.77 16.89
CA ASN A 271 6.92 -6.37 16.46
C ASN A 271 8.16 -5.72 15.84
N SER A 272 9.35 -6.15 16.26
CA SER A 272 10.63 -5.67 15.71
C SER A 272 10.80 -6.10 14.26
N THR A 273 10.36 -7.33 13.91
CA THR A 273 10.46 -7.84 12.54
C THR A 273 9.49 -7.14 11.60
N ASP A 274 8.32 -6.70 12.09
CA ASP A 274 7.33 -5.95 11.30
C ASP A 274 7.86 -4.56 10.94
N GLY A 275 8.51 -3.89 11.88
CA GLY A 275 9.19 -2.61 11.63
C GLY A 275 10.28 -2.72 10.56
N ILE A 276 11.11 -3.79 10.62
CA ILE A 276 12.11 -4.07 9.59
C ILE A 276 11.44 -4.33 8.24
N SER A 277 10.39 -5.14 8.21
CA SER A 277 9.65 -5.49 6.99
C SER A 277 9.07 -4.24 6.33
N PHE A 278 8.49 -3.32 7.11
CA PHE A 278 7.94 -2.06 6.62
C PHE A 278 9.01 -1.13 6.03
N LEU A 279 10.12 -0.91 6.77
CA LEU A 279 11.21 -0.07 6.29
C LEU A 279 11.89 -0.67 5.04
N SER A 280 12.09 -1.99 5.03
CA SER A 280 12.63 -2.72 3.90
C SER A 280 11.69 -2.67 2.69
N GLY A 281 10.36 -2.78 2.89
CA GLY A 281 9.37 -2.61 1.84
C GLY A 281 9.39 -1.20 1.25
N THR A 282 9.55 -0.18 2.08
CA THR A 282 9.73 1.21 1.61
C THR A 282 11.02 1.37 0.80
N LEU A 283 12.12 0.77 1.25
CA LEU A 283 13.38 0.75 0.50
C LEU A 283 13.23 0.03 -0.84
N LEU A 284 12.54 -1.12 -0.86
CA LEU A 284 12.23 -1.89 -2.05
C LEU A 284 11.42 -1.07 -3.04
N SER A 285 10.43 -0.33 -2.57
CA SER A 285 9.60 0.53 -3.41
C SER A 285 10.41 1.60 -4.15
N ILE A 286 11.36 2.24 -3.47
CA ILE A 286 12.25 3.24 -4.09
C ILE A 286 13.18 2.56 -5.11
N GLY A 287 13.72 1.38 -4.77
CA GLY A 287 14.52 0.56 -5.69
C GLY A 287 13.75 0.19 -6.96
N ILE A 288 12.50 -0.27 -6.81
CA ILE A 288 11.60 -0.60 -7.93
C ILE A 288 11.31 0.63 -8.79
N ILE A 289 11.04 1.81 -8.20
CA ILE A 289 10.82 3.06 -8.95
C ILE A 289 12.04 3.39 -9.81
N CYS A 290 13.25 3.28 -9.26
CA CYS A 290 14.49 3.54 -9.98
C CYS A 290 14.71 2.52 -11.12
N LEU A 291 14.51 1.24 -10.84
CA LEU A 291 14.61 0.16 -11.83
C LEU A 291 13.59 0.34 -12.95
N PHE A 292 12.31 0.57 -12.59
CA PHE A 292 11.23 0.76 -13.56
C PHE A 292 11.53 1.95 -14.49
N LYS A 293 11.99 3.09 -13.93
CA LYS A 293 12.37 4.25 -14.74
C LYS A 293 13.44 3.90 -15.78
N LYS A 294 14.45 3.12 -15.39
CA LYS A 294 15.52 2.68 -16.29
C LYS A 294 14.98 1.77 -17.39
N VAL A 295 14.19 0.77 -17.03
CA VAL A 295 13.58 -0.18 -17.98
C VAL A 295 12.63 0.56 -18.93
N TYR A 296 11.81 1.47 -18.42
CA TYR A 296 10.90 2.26 -19.23
C TYR A 296 11.63 3.09 -20.30
N GLN A 297 12.78 3.69 -19.98
CA GLN A 297 13.55 4.49 -20.95
C GLN A 297 14.01 3.67 -22.15
N SER A 298 14.35 2.40 -21.95
CA SER A 298 14.79 1.49 -23.03
C SER A 298 13.62 0.82 -23.77
N HIS A 299 12.46 0.67 -23.13
CA HIS A 299 11.33 -0.14 -23.64
C HIS A 299 10.03 0.66 -23.75
N ARG A 300 10.08 1.98 -23.89
CA ARG A 300 8.92 2.87 -23.88
C ARG A 300 7.83 2.49 -24.88
N GLN A 301 8.20 1.97 -26.05
CA GLN A 301 7.25 1.59 -27.12
C GLN A 301 6.77 0.13 -27.02
N ASN A 302 7.28 -0.64 -26.04
CA ASN A 302 6.86 -2.01 -25.84
C ASN A 302 5.37 -2.05 -25.47
N TRP A 303 4.66 -3.05 -25.99
CA TRP A 303 3.25 -3.33 -25.71
C TRP A 303 2.93 -3.37 -24.21
N ILE A 304 3.76 -4.03 -23.40
CA ILE A 304 3.59 -4.09 -21.94
C ILE A 304 3.58 -2.68 -21.35
N MET A 305 4.58 -1.83 -21.68
CA MET A 305 4.67 -0.46 -21.15
C MET A 305 3.48 0.42 -21.56
N GLN A 306 2.96 0.20 -22.77
CA GLN A 306 1.77 0.92 -23.24
C GLN A 306 0.51 0.48 -22.49
N ASN A 307 0.31 -0.83 -22.25
CA ASN A 307 -0.82 -1.34 -21.47
C ASN A 307 -0.76 -0.86 -20.02
N LEU A 308 0.40 -0.93 -19.36
CA LEU A 308 0.60 -0.38 -18.02
C LEU A 308 0.26 1.12 -17.96
N LYS A 309 0.59 1.88 -19.01
CA LYS A 309 0.22 3.30 -19.10
C LYS A 309 -1.31 3.49 -19.16
N TYR A 310 -2.03 2.65 -19.90
CA TYR A 310 -3.49 2.72 -19.94
C TYR A 310 -4.12 2.33 -18.61
N MET A 311 -3.65 1.27 -17.96
CA MET A 311 -4.07 0.88 -16.61
C MET A 311 -3.84 2.03 -15.60
N GLY A 312 -2.67 2.65 -15.62
CA GLY A 312 -2.35 3.76 -14.72
C GLY A 312 -3.20 5.01 -14.94
N LYS A 313 -3.72 5.23 -16.17
CA LYS A 313 -4.68 6.31 -16.44
C LYS A 313 -6.04 6.05 -15.79
N MET A 314 -6.44 4.81 -15.64
CA MET A 314 -7.70 4.35 -15.05
C MET A 314 -7.52 3.83 -13.62
N SER A 315 -6.47 4.29 -12.92
CA SER A 315 -6.02 3.69 -11.65
C SER A 315 -7.11 3.59 -10.58
N LEU A 316 -8.00 4.59 -10.46
CA LEU A 316 -9.08 4.56 -9.49
C LEU A 316 -10.10 3.47 -9.81
N THR A 317 -10.52 3.39 -11.08
CA THR A 317 -11.45 2.34 -11.55
C THR A 317 -10.84 0.95 -11.35
N MET A 318 -9.57 0.78 -11.72
CA MET A 318 -8.86 -0.51 -11.56
C MET A 318 -8.78 -0.93 -10.09
N TYR A 319 -8.46 0.02 -9.18
CA TYR A 319 -8.42 -0.26 -7.75
C TYR A 319 -9.77 -0.74 -7.20
N ILE A 320 -10.86 -0.02 -7.51
CA ILE A 320 -12.21 -0.40 -7.06
C ILE A 320 -12.61 -1.77 -7.64
N MET A 321 -12.35 -2.00 -8.93
CA MET A 321 -12.64 -3.28 -9.58
C MET A 321 -11.85 -4.44 -8.94
N GLN A 322 -10.59 -4.23 -8.57
CA GLN A 322 -9.78 -5.22 -7.87
C GLN A 322 -10.39 -5.59 -6.51
N SER A 323 -10.89 -4.60 -5.76
CA SER A 323 -11.56 -4.86 -4.48
C SER A 323 -12.86 -5.65 -4.68
N ILE A 324 -13.69 -5.26 -5.66
CA ILE A 324 -14.93 -5.98 -5.99
C ILE A 324 -14.63 -7.43 -6.39
N ILE A 325 -13.67 -7.64 -7.28
CA ILE A 325 -13.30 -8.98 -7.74
C ILE A 325 -12.74 -9.81 -6.57
N GLY A 326 -11.86 -9.22 -5.75
CA GLY A 326 -11.29 -9.89 -4.60
C GLY A 326 -12.37 -10.36 -3.62
N THR A 327 -13.28 -9.48 -3.23
CA THR A 327 -14.37 -9.83 -2.31
C THR A 327 -15.34 -10.85 -2.91
N LEU A 328 -15.67 -10.77 -4.19
CA LEU A 328 -16.53 -11.77 -4.88
C LEU A 328 -15.86 -13.15 -5.00
N ILE A 329 -14.53 -13.22 -5.07
CA ILE A 329 -13.83 -14.51 -5.10
C ILE A 329 -13.79 -15.13 -3.70
N PHE A 330 -13.43 -14.36 -2.69
CA PHE A 330 -13.11 -14.93 -1.39
C PHE A 330 -14.28 -14.95 -0.41
N TYR A 331 -15.20 -13.99 -0.44
CA TYR A 331 -16.25 -13.85 0.56
C TYR A 331 -17.50 -14.68 0.21
N SER A 332 -18.29 -15.00 1.22
CA SER A 332 -19.46 -15.90 1.15
C SER A 332 -20.56 -15.43 0.19
N TYR A 333 -20.71 -14.12 0.01
CA TYR A 333 -21.70 -13.58 -0.95
C TYR A 333 -21.26 -13.71 -2.42
N GLY A 334 -20.06 -14.24 -2.67
CA GLY A 334 -19.54 -14.61 -3.98
C GLY A 334 -19.21 -16.11 -4.03
N LEU A 335 -17.93 -16.47 -4.26
CA LEU A 335 -17.50 -17.87 -4.37
C LEU A 335 -17.15 -18.50 -3.00
N GLY A 336 -16.99 -17.74 -1.92
CA GLY A 336 -16.71 -18.21 -0.57
C GLY A 336 -15.38 -18.99 -0.45
N LEU A 337 -14.33 -18.52 -1.11
CA LEU A 337 -13.03 -19.21 -1.16
C LEU A 337 -12.06 -18.72 -0.07
N PHE A 338 -12.54 -17.98 0.93
CA PHE A 338 -11.74 -17.49 2.05
C PHE A 338 -11.10 -18.65 2.82
N GLY A 339 -9.83 -18.51 3.18
CA GLY A 339 -9.06 -19.51 3.92
C GLY A 339 -8.76 -20.82 3.18
N LYS A 340 -9.23 -20.99 1.92
CA LYS A 340 -9.02 -22.22 1.15
C LYS A 340 -7.63 -22.31 0.53
N ASP A 341 -7.18 -23.53 0.29
CA ASP A 341 -5.85 -23.85 -0.25
C ASP A 341 -5.73 -23.65 -1.78
N ILE A 342 -5.99 -22.40 -2.25
CA ILE A 342 -6.08 -22.05 -3.68
C ILE A 342 -5.22 -20.88 -4.12
N LEU A 343 -4.33 -20.39 -3.25
CA LEU A 343 -3.55 -19.17 -3.47
C LEU A 343 -2.78 -19.17 -4.80
N LEU A 344 -2.14 -20.30 -5.15
CA LEU A 344 -1.42 -20.45 -6.41
C LEU A 344 -2.35 -20.29 -7.62
N SER A 345 -3.51 -20.93 -7.60
CA SER A 345 -4.47 -20.91 -8.71
C SER A 345 -4.99 -19.50 -8.97
N VAL A 346 -5.35 -18.77 -7.90
CA VAL A 346 -5.86 -17.39 -8.01
C VAL A 346 -4.75 -16.43 -8.46
N SER A 347 -3.54 -16.55 -7.93
CA SER A 347 -2.42 -15.73 -8.34
C SER A 347 -2.07 -15.90 -9.82
N TYR A 348 -2.14 -17.12 -10.35
CA TYR A 348 -1.84 -17.44 -11.75
C TYR A 348 -2.90 -16.93 -12.73
N THR A 349 -4.19 -17.06 -12.40
CA THR A 349 -5.29 -16.65 -13.29
C THR A 349 -5.36 -15.15 -13.50
N HIS A 350 -4.91 -14.34 -12.53
CA HIS A 350 -4.92 -12.87 -12.63
C HIS A 350 -3.68 -12.27 -13.30
N LEU A 351 -2.65 -13.08 -13.56
CA LEU A 351 -1.45 -12.64 -14.30
C LEU A 351 -1.55 -12.88 -15.81
N ARG A 352 -2.56 -13.61 -16.26
CA ARG A 352 -2.93 -13.77 -17.67
C ARG A 352 -3.92 -12.70 -18.11
#